data_e880a8393798c3b558fbee8819d35d64
#
_entry.id   e880a8393798c3b558fbee8819d35d64
#
_cell.length_a   1.000
_cell.length_b   1.000
_cell.length_c   1.000
_cell.angle_alpha   90.00
_cell.angle_beta   90.00
_cell.angle_gamma   90.00
#
_symmetry.space_group_name_H-M   'P 1'
#
loop_
_entity.id
_entity.type
_entity.pdbx_description
1 polymer ?
#
loop_
_entity_poly.entity_id
_entity_poly.type
_entity_poly.pdbx_seq_one_letter_code
_entity_poly.pdbx_strand_id
1 'polypeptide(L)'
;MQNKVAKRKDNFRLDPVIKTGSAILADYKGSGYDRGHLAPAGDMAWSKEAMSESFFLTNMSPQVPGLNRGMWRILEEQIRKWALKERELYIITGPIIRPNYKTIGPNKVTVPQWYYKIIVDYHQPEIKALAL
;
A
#
# COMPACT_ATOMS: atom_id res chain seq x y z
N MET A 1 -3.49 19.77 9.77
CA MET A 1 -2.29 19.19 9.14
C MET A 1 -1.59 18.32 10.16
N GLN A 2 -1.54 17.02 9.94
CA GLN A 2 -0.78 16.16 10.85
C GLN A 2 0.71 16.41 10.61
N ASN A 3 1.42 16.81 11.65
CA ASN A 3 2.86 17.03 11.55
C ASN A 3 3.58 15.70 11.27
N LYS A 4 4.50 15.71 10.33
CA LYS A 4 5.37 14.55 10.08
C LYS A 4 6.32 14.38 11.27
N VAL A 5 6.09 13.34 12.07
CA VAL A 5 6.93 13.03 13.24
C VAL A 5 7.81 11.79 13.02
N ALA A 6 7.56 11.03 11.97
CA ALA A 6 8.30 9.81 11.66
C ALA A 6 8.95 9.88 10.29
N LYS A 7 10.22 9.47 10.23
CA LYS A 7 10.94 9.22 8.98
C LYS A 7 10.64 7.81 8.48
N ARG A 8 10.77 7.59 7.17
CA ARG A 8 10.64 6.27 6.56
C ARG A 8 11.56 5.24 7.26
N LYS A 9 11.01 4.06 7.55
CA LYS A 9 11.70 3.03 8.35
C LYS A 9 12.36 1.94 7.50
N ASP A 10 11.75 1.54 6.38
CA ASP A 10 12.18 0.41 5.55
C ASP A 10 12.40 -0.90 6.33
N ASN A 11 11.75 -1.06 7.48
CA ASN A 11 11.83 -2.23 8.33
C ASN A 11 10.82 -3.32 7.93
N PHE A 12 10.87 -3.71 6.67
CA PHE A 12 10.02 -4.77 6.11
C PHE A 12 10.17 -6.07 6.90
N ARG A 13 9.06 -6.62 7.33
CA ARG A 13 9.01 -7.84 8.16
C ARG A 13 7.68 -8.55 8.08
N LEU A 14 7.66 -9.81 8.48
CA LEU A 14 6.41 -10.56 8.63
C LEU A 14 5.49 -9.88 9.65
N ASP A 15 4.21 -10.06 9.48
CA ASP A 15 3.21 -9.58 10.43
C ASP A 15 2.93 -10.65 11.50
N PRO A 16 3.30 -10.42 12.77
CA PRO A 16 3.15 -11.41 13.82
C PRO A 16 1.70 -11.63 14.26
N VAL A 17 0.79 -10.72 13.89
CA VAL A 17 -0.62 -10.79 14.30
C VAL A 17 -1.42 -11.80 13.47
N ILE A 18 -0.96 -12.12 12.26
CA ILE A 18 -1.67 -13.01 11.35
C ILE A 18 -1.42 -14.48 11.71
N LYS A 19 -2.42 -15.13 12.28
CA LYS A 19 -2.35 -16.52 12.75
C LYS A 19 -2.11 -17.55 11.64
N THR A 20 -2.61 -17.27 10.45
CA THR A 20 -2.43 -18.14 9.27
C THR A 20 -1.08 -17.98 8.59
N GLY A 21 -0.22 -17.10 9.11
CA GLY A 21 1.06 -16.75 8.52
C GLY A 21 0.97 -15.56 7.57
N SER A 22 2.10 -14.94 7.35
CA SER A 22 2.29 -13.78 6.47
C SER A 22 3.39 -14.10 5.47
N ALA A 23 3.45 -13.34 4.37
CA ALA A 23 4.63 -13.32 3.53
C ALA A 23 5.88 -12.97 4.35
N ILE A 24 7.02 -13.42 3.90
CA ILE A 24 8.33 -13.15 4.49
C ILE A 24 9.26 -12.50 3.47
N LEU A 25 10.36 -11.93 3.92
CA LEU A 25 11.33 -11.28 3.02
C LEU A 25 11.87 -12.23 1.93
N ALA A 26 12.04 -13.52 2.27
CA ALA A 26 12.49 -14.53 1.31
C ALA A 26 11.56 -14.69 0.11
N ASP A 27 10.27 -14.41 0.25
CA ASP A 27 9.31 -14.48 -0.85
C ASP A 27 9.61 -13.47 -1.95
N TYR A 28 10.12 -12.31 -1.58
CA TYR A 28 10.44 -11.22 -2.51
C TYR A 28 11.89 -11.22 -3.01
N LYS A 29 12.80 -11.85 -2.25
CA LYS A 29 14.23 -11.84 -2.56
C LYS A 29 14.50 -12.45 -3.94
N GLY A 30 15.14 -11.68 -4.82
CA GLY A 30 15.47 -12.12 -6.17
C GLY A 30 14.28 -12.31 -7.11
N SER A 31 13.07 -11.92 -6.71
CA SER A 31 11.85 -12.09 -7.51
C SER A 31 11.74 -11.14 -8.69
N GLY A 32 12.45 -10.01 -8.64
CA GLY A 32 12.30 -8.92 -9.61
C GLY A 32 11.12 -7.98 -9.33
N TYR A 33 10.33 -8.25 -8.29
CA TYR A 33 9.21 -7.42 -7.87
C TYR A 33 9.55 -6.56 -6.66
N ASP A 34 9.00 -5.35 -6.63
CA ASP A 34 9.04 -4.50 -5.45
C ASP A 34 8.03 -4.98 -4.40
N ARG A 35 8.32 -4.68 -3.15
CA ARG A 35 7.37 -4.75 -2.04
C ARG A 35 6.53 -3.49 -2.09
N GLY A 36 5.45 -3.52 -2.89
CA GLY A 36 4.57 -2.38 -3.09
C GLY A 36 3.62 -2.21 -1.91
N HIS A 37 3.59 -1.02 -1.32
CA HIS A 37 2.66 -0.69 -0.25
C HIS A 37 1.22 -0.59 -0.77
N LEU A 38 0.27 -1.14 -0.03
CA LEU A 38 -1.16 -0.89 -0.24
C LEU A 38 -1.55 0.43 0.43
N ALA A 39 -1.34 0.56 1.74
CA ALA A 39 -1.39 1.83 2.45
C ALA A 39 0.01 2.46 2.43
N PRO A 40 0.18 3.67 1.83
CA PRO A 40 1.49 4.27 1.65
C PRO A 40 2.18 4.64 2.96
N ALA A 41 3.48 4.39 3.06
CA ALA A 41 4.28 4.83 4.21
C ALA A 41 4.21 6.35 4.43
N GLY A 42 4.16 7.12 3.35
CA GLY A 42 4.04 8.58 3.42
C GLY A 42 2.77 9.08 4.12
N ASP A 43 1.71 8.29 4.11
CA ASP A 43 0.45 8.61 4.79
C ASP A 43 0.52 8.30 6.30
N MET A 44 1.52 7.52 6.73
CA MET A 44 1.70 7.06 8.11
C MET A 44 2.77 7.85 8.88
N ALA A 45 3.26 8.95 8.32
CA ALA A 45 4.33 9.76 8.93
C ALA A 45 3.91 10.53 10.19
N TRP A 46 2.65 10.50 10.57
CA TRP A 46 2.10 11.13 11.77
C TRP A 46 2.45 10.39 13.07
N SER A 47 2.87 9.13 12.98
CA SER A 47 3.25 8.29 14.13
C SER A 47 4.42 7.39 13.76
N LYS A 48 5.37 7.23 14.69
CA LYS A 48 6.50 6.29 14.54
C LYS A 48 6.02 4.84 14.47
N GLU A 49 4.99 4.51 15.23
CA GLU A 49 4.36 3.20 15.25
C GLU A 49 3.64 2.92 13.93
N ALA A 50 2.73 3.80 13.50
CA ALA A 50 2.03 3.67 12.23
C ALA A 50 3.00 3.57 11.04
N MET A 51 4.06 4.37 11.04
CA MET A 51 5.13 4.29 10.04
C MET A 51 5.78 2.91 10.03
N SER A 52 6.15 2.39 11.20
CA SER A 52 6.77 1.06 11.33
C SER A 52 5.82 -0.06 10.88
N GLU A 53 4.57 -0.01 11.27
CA GLU A 53 3.55 -1.01 10.91
C GLU A 53 3.21 -1.02 9.43
N SER A 54 3.32 0.14 8.75
CA SER A 54 3.13 0.20 7.29
C SER A 54 4.11 -0.68 6.51
N PHE A 55 5.21 -1.14 7.14
CA PHE A 55 6.20 -2.05 6.57
C PHE A 55 5.96 -3.54 6.88
N PHE A 56 4.87 -3.90 7.53
CA PHE A 56 4.45 -5.29 7.59
C PHE A 56 4.18 -5.84 6.20
N LEU A 57 4.62 -7.06 5.95
CA LEU A 57 4.45 -7.69 4.62
C LEU A 57 2.99 -8.01 4.28
N THR A 58 2.09 -7.95 5.25
CA THR A 58 0.63 -7.95 5.02
C THR A 58 0.11 -6.68 4.35
N ASN A 59 0.86 -5.57 4.42
CA ASN A 59 0.57 -4.32 3.70
C ASN A 59 1.29 -4.25 2.34
N MET A 60 1.90 -5.35 1.91
CA MET A 60 2.70 -5.41 0.68
C MET A 60 2.05 -6.31 -0.35
N SER A 61 2.27 -5.97 -1.61
CA SER A 61 1.98 -6.83 -2.74
C SER A 61 3.12 -6.76 -3.76
N PRO A 62 3.43 -7.87 -4.45
CA PRO A 62 4.44 -7.84 -5.50
C PRO A 62 4.03 -6.89 -6.63
N GLN A 63 4.78 -5.83 -6.81
CA GLN A 63 4.54 -4.85 -7.86
C GLN A 63 5.73 -4.75 -8.81
N VAL A 64 5.44 -4.58 -10.10
CA VAL A 64 6.47 -4.25 -11.09
C VAL A 64 7.13 -2.92 -10.67
N PRO A 65 8.48 -2.83 -10.63
CA PRO A 65 9.17 -1.61 -10.22
C PRO A 65 8.74 -0.35 -10.96
N GLY A 66 8.49 -0.44 -12.26
CA GLY A 66 8.00 0.68 -13.06
C GLY A 66 6.64 1.22 -12.61
N LEU A 67 5.75 0.35 -12.18
CA LEU A 67 4.47 0.75 -11.60
C LEU A 67 4.68 1.37 -10.21
N ASN A 68 5.32 0.64 -9.30
CA ASN A 68 5.46 1.04 -7.90
C ASN A 68 6.21 2.37 -7.73
N ARG A 69 7.33 2.52 -8.44
CA ARG A 69 8.19 3.71 -8.36
C ARG A 69 7.72 4.86 -9.27
N GLY A 70 6.85 4.57 -10.23
CA GLY A 70 6.35 5.51 -11.23
C GLY A 70 4.91 5.97 -10.95
N MET A 71 3.98 5.52 -11.78
CA MET A 71 2.58 5.97 -11.78
C MET A 71 1.90 5.81 -10.42
N TRP A 72 2.13 4.70 -9.73
CA TRP A 72 1.52 4.43 -8.42
C TRP A 72 1.94 5.47 -7.37
N ARG A 73 3.23 5.78 -7.32
CA ARG A 73 3.77 6.82 -6.43
C ARG A 73 3.18 8.21 -6.75
N ILE A 74 3.06 8.55 -8.03
CA ILE A 74 2.46 9.83 -8.46
C ILE A 74 1.00 9.91 -8.00
N LEU A 75 0.25 8.83 -8.17
CA LEU A 75 -1.13 8.73 -7.72
C LEU A 75 -1.27 8.91 -6.20
N GLU A 76 -0.42 8.26 -5.42
CA GLU A 76 -0.41 8.41 -3.96
C GLU A 76 -0.11 9.85 -3.52
N GLU A 77 0.84 10.50 -4.16
CA GLU A 77 1.15 11.91 -3.92
C GLU A 77 -0.04 12.82 -4.25
N GLN A 78 -0.74 12.54 -5.34
CA GLN A 78 -1.93 13.30 -5.74
C GLN A 78 -3.09 13.10 -4.76
N ILE A 79 -3.33 11.87 -4.33
CA ILE A 79 -4.38 11.57 -3.33
C ILE A 79 -4.08 12.29 -2.01
N ARG A 80 -2.82 12.35 -1.61
CA ARG A 80 -2.38 13.08 -0.40
C ARG A 80 -2.69 14.57 -0.51
N LYS A 81 -2.49 15.18 -1.69
CA LYS A 81 -2.86 16.58 -1.94
C LYS A 81 -4.37 16.78 -1.85
N TRP A 82 -5.16 15.86 -2.40
CA TRP A 82 -6.62 15.91 -2.28
C TRP A 82 -7.09 15.78 -0.83
N ALA A 83 -6.50 14.86 -0.06
CA ALA A 83 -6.81 14.69 1.36
C ALA A 83 -6.54 15.97 2.17
N LEU A 84 -5.47 16.69 1.88
CA LEU A 84 -5.16 17.97 2.52
C LEU A 84 -6.18 19.05 2.15
N LYS A 85 -6.67 19.06 0.91
CA LYS A 85 -7.66 20.02 0.43
C LYS A 85 -9.05 19.73 1.00
N GLU A 86 -9.48 18.49 0.94
CA GLU A 86 -10.83 18.05 1.36
C GLU A 86 -10.91 17.71 2.85
N ARG A 87 -9.80 17.80 3.59
CA ARG A 87 -9.62 17.50 5.02
C ARG A 87 -9.64 16.02 5.39
N GLU A 88 -10.48 15.23 4.73
CA GLU A 88 -10.63 13.80 5.01
C GLU A 88 -11.01 13.07 3.72
N LEU A 89 -10.37 11.92 3.48
CA LEU A 89 -10.73 11.00 2.40
C LEU A 89 -10.73 9.57 2.93
N TYR A 90 -11.69 8.78 2.48
CA TYR A 90 -11.67 7.33 2.64
C TYR A 90 -11.00 6.70 1.43
N ILE A 91 -9.98 5.89 1.65
CA ILE A 91 -9.21 5.27 0.57
C ILE A 91 -9.19 3.77 0.76
N ILE A 92 -9.62 3.04 -0.26
CA ILE A 92 -9.55 1.59 -0.32
C ILE A 92 -8.57 1.22 -1.42
N THR A 93 -7.53 0.48 -1.07
CA THR A 93 -6.51 0.01 -2.03
C THR A 93 -6.43 -1.49 -1.97
N GLY A 94 -6.38 -2.15 -3.11
CA GLY A 94 -6.21 -3.59 -3.14
C GLY A 94 -5.71 -4.12 -4.48
N PRO A 95 -5.16 -5.33 -4.47
CA PRO A 95 -4.87 -6.10 -5.66
C PRO A 95 -6.12 -6.81 -6.16
N ILE A 96 -6.18 -7.05 -7.48
CA ILE A 96 -7.16 -7.99 -8.05
C ILE A 96 -6.47 -9.35 -8.13
N ILE A 97 -6.94 -10.30 -7.33
CA ILE A 97 -6.38 -11.64 -7.23
C ILE A 97 -7.18 -12.61 -8.11
N ARG A 98 -6.48 -13.42 -8.90
CA ARG A 98 -7.06 -14.50 -9.69
C ARG A 98 -6.26 -15.79 -9.51
N PRO A 99 -6.92 -16.99 -9.54
CA PRO A 99 -6.27 -18.26 -9.23
C PRO A 99 -5.06 -18.60 -10.11
N ASN A 100 -5.07 -18.17 -11.36
CA ASN A 100 -4.05 -18.54 -12.35
C ASN A 100 -2.89 -17.53 -12.44
N TYR A 101 -2.82 -16.57 -11.51
CA TYR A 101 -1.72 -15.62 -11.51
C TYR A 101 -0.43 -16.28 -11.02
N LYS A 102 0.70 -15.79 -11.53
CA LYS A 102 2.04 -16.14 -11.08
C LYS A 102 2.18 -15.92 -9.57
N THR A 103 2.97 -16.75 -8.93
CA THR A 103 3.36 -16.59 -7.52
C THR A 103 4.85 -16.47 -7.37
N ILE A 104 5.31 -15.88 -6.27
CA ILE A 104 6.71 -15.75 -5.90
C ILE A 104 6.96 -16.32 -4.50
N GLY A 105 8.18 -16.80 -4.30
CA GLY A 105 8.69 -17.23 -3.02
C GLY A 105 8.10 -18.54 -2.46
N PRO A 106 8.62 -18.99 -1.32
CA PRO A 106 8.20 -20.25 -0.68
C PRO A 106 6.73 -20.21 -0.22
N ASN A 107 6.19 -19.04 0.11
CA ASN A 107 4.79 -18.88 0.52
C ASN A 107 3.84 -18.65 -0.66
N LYS A 108 4.31 -18.74 -1.90
CA LYS A 108 3.51 -18.60 -3.12
C LYS A 108 2.67 -17.31 -3.11
N VAL A 109 3.33 -16.19 -2.84
CA VAL A 109 2.69 -14.88 -2.85
C VAL A 109 2.24 -14.54 -4.26
N THR A 110 0.95 -14.30 -4.46
CA THR A 110 0.39 -13.99 -5.77
C THR A 110 0.92 -12.67 -6.31
N VAL A 111 1.30 -12.66 -7.59
CA VAL A 111 1.68 -11.45 -8.32
C VAL A 111 0.45 -10.93 -9.06
N PRO A 112 -0.23 -9.89 -8.55
CA PRO A 112 -1.40 -9.32 -9.19
C PRO A 112 -1.01 -8.61 -10.48
N GLN A 113 -1.86 -8.72 -11.51
CA GLN A 113 -1.68 -7.94 -12.74
C GLN A 113 -2.35 -6.57 -12.65
N TRP A 114 -3.31 -6.40 -11.75
CA TRP A 114 -4.10 -5.19 -11.59
C TRP A 114 -4.25 -4.83 -10.13
N TYR A 115 -4.29 -3.52 -9.89
CA TYR A 115 -4.56 -2.91 -8.59
C TYR A 115 -5.66 -1.88 -8.75
N TYR A 116 -6.37 -1.60 -7.66
CA TYR A 116 -7.37 -0.55 -7.64
C TYR A 116 -7.17 0.38 -6.44
N LYS A 117 -7.62 1.60 -6.60
CA LYS A 117 -7.86 2.56 -5.51
C LYS A 117 -9.26 3.12 -5.66
N ILE A 118 -9.99 3.12 -4.56
CA ILE A 118 -11.29 3.79 -4.44
C ILE A 118 -11.10 4.93 -3.46
N ILE A 119 -11.47 6.12 -3.87
CA ILE A 119 -11.30 7.35 -3.09
C ILE A 119 -12.69 7.94 -2.91
N VAL A 120 -13.09 8.13 -1.66
CA VAL A 120 -14.41 8.66 -1.31
C VAL A 120 -14.24 9.90 -0.45
N ASP A 121 -14.83 11.00 -0.89
CA ASP A 121 -15.05 12.20 -0.11
C ASP A 121 -16.51 12.20 0.38
N TYR A 122 -16.68 12.18 1.69
CA TYR A 122 -17.98 12.11 2.35
C TYR A 122 -18.50 13.48 2.83
N HIS A 123 -17.74 14.55 2.56
CA HIS A 123 -18.11 15.86 3.04
C HIS A 123 -19.24 16.51 2.20
N GLN A 124 -20.20 17.09 2.93
CA GLN A 124 -21.23 17.90 2.31
C GLN A 124 -20.62 19.14 1.61
N PRO A 125 -21.23 19.71 0.52
CA PRO A 125 -22.59 19.35 0.06
C PRO A 125 -22.68 18.18 -0.92
N GLU A 126 -21.55 17.65 -1.39
CA GLU A 126 -21.52 16.62 -2.42
C GLU A 126 -20.65 15.44 -1.98
N ILE A 127 -21.18 14.24 -2.13
CA ILE A 127 -20.39 13.00 -2.00
C ILE A 127 -19.72 12.75 -3.34
N LYS A 128 -18.40 12.62 -3.32
CA LYS A 128 -17.59 12.32 -4.52
C LYS A 128 -16.90 10.99 -4.36
N ALA A 129 -16.90 10.18 -5.39
CA ALA A 129 -16.19 8.92 -5.43
C ALA A 129 -15.45 8.74 -6.76
N LEU A 130 -14.25 8.21 -6.69
CA LEU A 130 -13.41 7.90 -7.85
C LEU A 130 -12.82 6.51 -7.66
N ALA A 131 -12.97 5.67 -8.69
CA ALA A 131 -12.33 4.36 -8.76
C ALA A 131 -11.29 4.35 -9.89
N LEU A 132 -10.10 3.87 -9.56
CA LEU A 132 -8.95 3.84 -10.47
C LEU A 132 -8.36 2.43 -10.54
#